data_c522e846e7b0745e0a55c20877327b6c
#
_entry.id   c522e846e7b0745e0a55c20877327b6c
#
_cell.length_a   1.000
_cell.length_b   1.000
_cell.length_c   1.000
_cell.angle_alpha   90.00
_cell.angle_beta   90.00
_cell.angle_gamma   90.00
#
_symmetry.space_group_name_H-M   'P 1'
#
loop_
_entity.id
_entity.type
_entity.pdbx_description
1 polymer ?
#
loop_
_entity_poly.entity_id
_entity_poly.type
_entity_poly.pdbx_seq_one_letter_code
_entity_poly.pdbx_strand_id
1 'polypeptide(L)'
;MNMKHATLRPLRRLLLGLALMMGAQISANPIETNTITYQMANDYAECEISVDAPVDTESDIAWTLNNFIHEHLQTVKLGVSDNVASPITQAMVDQCGKKCMAKMMADIKETYGGEIPNAPHMYKMEIRKEFDNDNLVTYTATIFMYDGGAHGMTQSASVTYSKELVMRLSYDNAFSPEGLKALKQALREGLKKYFEVTTDQELIGMLNGVDDPYDLPLPSGDPFITQQGLVLRYAPYEIAPYSAGMPTVTIPWTKIRSLLRPIVADDFVPEK
;
A
#
# COMPACT_ATOMS: atom_id res chain seq x y z
N MET A 1 -32.56 -42.49 -75.10
CA MET A 1 -31.35 -43.21 -74.75
C MET A 1 -30.51 -42.23 -73.89
N ASN A 2 -30.19 -42.64 -72.69
CA ASN A 2 -29.42 -42.01 -71.66
C ASN A 2 -30.07 -40.82 -70.91
N MET A 3 -30.70 -41.16 -69.84
CA MET A 3 -31.10 -40.28 -68.73
C MET A 3 -29.87 -39.86 -67.90
N LYS A 4 -29.70 -38.58 -67.67
CA LYS A 4 -28.73 -38.06 -66.70
C LYS A 4 -29.43 -37.83 -65.35
N HIS A 5 -28.97 -38.56 -64.36
CA HIS A 5 -29.37 -38.38 -63.00
C HIS A 5 -28.89 -37.07 -62.45
N ALA A 6 -29.82 -36.26 -61.94
CA ALA A 6 -29.52 -35.06 -61.17
C ALA A 6 -29.46 -35.47 -59.70
N THR A 7 -28.28 -35.34 -59.12
CA THR A 7 -28.05 -35.57 -57.70
C THR A 7 -28.40 -34.30 -56.89
N LEU A 8 -29.41 -34.40 -56.05
CA LEU A 8 -29.79 -33.42 -55.06
C LEU A 8 -28.73 -33.38 -53.94
N ARG A 9 -28.11 -32.25 -53.75
CA ARG A 9 -27.26 -31.97 -52.58
C ARG A 9 -28.14 -31.54 -51.41
N PRO A 10 -27.97 -32.09 -50.19
CA PRO A 10 -28.72 -31.63 -49.04
C PRO A 10 -28.09 -30.34 -48.48
N LEU A 11 -28.91 -29.32 -48.28
CA LEU A 11 -28.60 -28.09 -47.57
C LEU A 11 -28.32 -28.43 -46.12
N ARG A 12 -27.06 -28.32 -45.71
CA ARG A 12 -26.69 -28.29 -44.29
C ARG A 12 -27.11 -26.97 -43.71
N ARG A 13 -28.16 -26.97 -42.90
CA ARG A 13 -28.53 -25.87 -42.00
C ARG A 13 -27.46 -25.74 -40.95
N LEU A 14 -26.65 -24.65 -41.03
CA LEU A 14 -25.75 -24.20 -40.00
C LEU A 14 -26.61 -23.61 -38.88
N LEU A 15 -26.85 -24.35 -37.81
CA LEU A 15 -27.34 -23.81 -36.54
C LEU A 15 -26.17 -23.07 -35.87
N LEU A 16 -26.10 -21.74 -36.01
CA LEU A 16 -25.29 -20.91 -35.13
C LEU A 16 -25.95 -20.96 -33.75
N GLY A 17 -25.38 -21.77 -32.86
CA GLY A 17 -25.65 -21.69 -31.45
C GLY A 17 -25.07 -20.36 -30.91
N LEU A 18 -25.94 -19.38 -30.61
CA LEU A 18 -25.60 -18.23 -29.81
C LEU A 18 -25.33 -18.73 -28.38
N ALA A 19 -24.09 -19.04 -28.06
CA ALA A 19 -23.70 -19.18 -26.67
C ALA A 19 -23.78 -17.78 -26.05
N LEU A 20 -24.85 -17.50 -25.31
CA LEU A 20 -24.85 -16.41 -24.33
C LEU A 20 -23.74 -16.75 -23.33
N MET A 21 -22.60 -16.18 -23.49
CA MET A 21 -21.66 -16.02 -22.39
C MET A 21 -22.33 -15.08 -21.41
N MET A 22 -23.08 -15.63 -20.45
CA MET A 22 -23.31 -14.98 -19.19
C MET A 22 -21.93 -14.82 -18.56
N GLY A 23 -21.30 -13.67 -18.76
CA GLY A 23 -20.19 -13.23 -17.95
C GLY A 23 -20.72 -13.17 -16.52
N ALA A 24 -20.43 -14.19 -15.73
CA ALA A 24 -20.52 -14.04 -14.29
C ALA A 24 -19.62 -12.86 -13.98
N GLN A 25 -20.20 -11.71 -13.61
CA GLN A 25 -19.47 -10.70 -12.91
C GLN A 25 -19.03 -11.38 -11.61
N ILE A 26 -17.77 -11.77 -11.57
CA ILE A 26 -17.13 -12.19 -10.34
C ILE A 26 -17.01 -10.90 -9.56
N SER A 27 -18.02 -10.57 -8.77
CA SER A 27 -17.91 -9.55 -7.73
C SER A 27 -16.79 -10.05 -6.83
N ALA A 28 -15.64 -9.41 -6.89
CA ALA A 28 -14.54 -9.76 -6.02
C ALA A 28 -14.98 -9.38 -4.59
N ASN A 29 -15.31 -10.38 -3.78
CA ASN A 29 -15.68 -10.17 -2.40
C ASN A 29 -14.58 -9.40 -1.66
N PRO A 30 -14.94 -8.57 -0.66
CA PRO A 30 -13.96 -7.96 0.22
C PRO A 30 -13.00 -9.00 0.78
N ILE A 31 -11.72 -8.66 0.88
CA ILE A 31 -10.72 -9.55 1.47
C ILE A 31 -10.98 -9.63 2.98
N GLU A 32 -11.41 -10.80 3.45
CA GLU A 32 -11.56 -11.04 4.87
C GLU A 32 -10.20 -11.05 5.54
N THR A 33 -10.10 -10.43 6.73
CA THR A 33 -8.88 -10.36 7.52
C THR A 33 -9.14 -10.73 8.96
N ASN A 34 -8.15 -11.37 9.58
CA ASN A 34 -8.06 -11.55 11.03
C ASN A 34 -6.98 -10.62 11.56
N THR A 35 -7.31 -9.80 12.57
CA THR A 35 -6.31 -8.97 13.23
C THR A 35 -5.55 -9.82 14.26
N ILE A 36 -4.24 -9.94 14.04
CA ILE A 36 -3.31 -10.67 14.92
C ILE A 36 -2.50 -9.63 15.69
N THR A 37 -2.43 -9.77 17.03
CA THR A 37 -1.78 -8.77 17.88
C THR A 37 -0.74 -9.38 18.80
N TYR A 38 0.28 -8.58 19.13
CA TYR A 38 1.21 -8.81 20.22
C TYR A 38 1.35 -7.53 21.02
N GLN A 39 1.33 -7.65 22.36
CA GLN A 39 1.58 -6.51 23.24
C GLN A 39 2.38 -6.98 24.45
N MET A 40 3.43 -6.24 24.76
CA MET A 40 4.23 -6.40 25.97
C MET A 40 4.77 -5.04 26.41
N ALA A 41 4.68 -4.76 27.69
CA ALA A 41 5.21 -3.53 28.30
C ALA A 41 5.83 -3.83 29.67
N ASN A 42 6.87 -3.07 30.02
CA ASN A 42 7.46 -3.01 31.34
C ASN A 42 8.02 -1.59 31.59
N ASP A 43 8.69 -1.35 32.69
CA ASP A 43 9.24 -0.02 33.03
C ASP A 43 10.30 0.49 32.04
N TYR A 44 10.86 -0.39 31.22
CA TYR A 44 11.96 -0.09 30.29
C TYR A 44 11.51 0.07 28.84
N ALA A 45 10.56 -0.76 28.42
CA ALA A 45 10.19 -0.85 26.99
C ALA A 45 8.73 -1.28 26.79
N GLU A 46 8.16 -0.83 25.66
CA GLU A 46 6.82 -1.19 25.19
C GLU A 46 6.91 -1.65 23.74
N CYS A 47 6.34 -2.81 23.43
CA CYS A 47 6.22 -3.35 22.09
C CYS A 47 4.77 -3.69 21.78
N GLU A 48 4.23 -3.08 20.72
CA GLU A 48 2.90 -3.36 20.19
C GLU A 48 3.01 -3.70 18.72
N ILE A 49 2.41 -4.81 18.30
CA ILE A 49 2.30 -5.21 16.89
C ILE A 49 0.86 -5.58 16.63
N SER A 50 0.29 -5.03 15.56
CA SER A 50 -1.05 -5.36 15.05
C SER A 50 -0.99 -5.59 13.55
N VAL A 51 -1.54 -6.71 13.09
CA VAL A 51 -1.49 -7.12 11.69
C VAL A 51 -2.86 -7.62 11.25
N ASP A 52 -3.43 -6.99 10.22
CA ASP A 52 -4.60 -7.52 9.51
C ASP A 52 -4.13 -8.57 8.49
N ALA A 53 -4.14 -9.83 8.89
CA ALA A 53 -3.74 -10.94 8.04
C ALA A 53 -4.93 -11.42 7.17
N PRO A 54 -4.73 -11.64 5.84
CA PRO A 54 -5.76 -12.26 5.01
C PRO A 54 -6.18 -13.63 5.55
N VAL A 55 -7.51 -13.89 5.56
CA VAL A 55 -8.06 -15.20 5.94
C VAL A 55 -7.85 -16.21 4.81
N ASP A 56 -8.04 -15.75 3.56
CA ASP A 56 -7.71 -16.54 2.38
C ASP A 56 -6.19 -16.73 2.27
N THR A 57 -5.78 -17.95 1.99
CA THR A 57 -4.35 -18.33 1.88
C THR A 57 -4.00 -18.92 0.50
N GLU A 58 -4.97 -19.02 -0.40
CA GLU A 58 -4.82 -19.73 -1.67
C GLU A 58 -4.77 -18.79 -2.88
N SER A 59 -5.39 -17.61 -2.80
CA SER A 59 -5.45 -16.70 -3.94
C SER A 59 -4.13 -15.93 -4.14
N ASP A 60 -3.85 -15.56 -5.39
CA ASP A 60 -2.66 -14.77 -5.76
C ASP A 60 -2.63 -13.42 -5.04
N ILE A 61 -3.81 -12.82 -4.80
CA ILE A 61 -3.89 -11.55 -4.06
C ILE A 61 -3.54 -11.76 -2.57
N ALA A 62 -4.02 -12.83 -1.94
CA ALA A 62 -3.67 -13.16 -0.57
C ALA A 62 -2.16 -13.45 -0.42
N TRP A 63 -1.58 -14.19 -1.37
CA TRP A 63 -0.14 -14.42 -1.45
C TRP A 63 0.65 -13.09 -1.52
N THR A 64 0.21 -12.16 -2.36
CA THR A 64 0.85 -10.87 -2.55
C THR A 64 0.76 -9.99 -1.28
N LEU A 65 -0.40 -10.01 -0.60
CA LEU A 65 -0.59 -9.30 0.66
C LEU A 65 0.24 -9.91 1.79
N ASN A 66 0.34 -11.24 1.86
CA ASN A 66 1.22 -11.91 2.81
C ASN A 66 2.69 -11.54 2.59
N ASN A 67 3.15 -11.42 1.33
CA ASN A 67 4.49 -10.93 1.03
C ASN A 67 4.74 -9.51 1.58
N PHE A 68 3.78 -8.60 1.36
CA PHE A 68 3.87 -7.25 1.93
C PHE A 68 3.97 -7.27 3.46
N ILE A 69 3.16 -8.10 4.13
CA ILE A 69 3.20 -8.21 5.60
C ILE A 69 4.54 -8.79 6.06
N HIS A 70 5.03 -9.87 5.43
CA HIS A 70 6.32 -10.47 5.77
C HIS A 70 7.49 -9.50 5.56
N GLU A 71 7.48 -8.72 4.48
CA GLU A 71 8.50 -7.70 4.22
C GLU A 71 8.62 -6.73 5.40
N HIS A 72 7.48 -6.26 5.94
CA HIS A 72 7.46 -5.32 7.05
C HIS A 72 7.76 -5.98 8.40
N LEU A 73 7.31 -7.19 8.64
CA LEU A 73 7.71 -7.96 9.84
C LEU A 73 9.22 -8.25 9.85
N GLN A 74 9.87 -8.34 8.68
CA GLN A 74 11.31 -8.57 8.54
C GLN A 74 12.15 -7.29 8.59
N THR A 75 11.58 -6.08 8.32
CA THR A 75 12.34 -4.82 8.34
C THR A 75 12.98 -4.52 9.70
N VAL A 76 12.47 -5.08 10.78
CA VAL A 76 13.12 -5.07 12.09
C VAL A 76 14.28 -6.07 12.20
N LYS A 77 14.69 -6.74 11.11
CA LYS A 77 15.74 -7.78 11.02
C LYS A 77 15.57 -8.92 12.03
N LEU A 78 14.34 -9.19 12.40
CA LEU A 78 14.03 -10.20 13.42
C LEU A 78 13.66 -11.55 12.81
N GLY A 79 13.59 -11.63 11.45
CA GLY A 79 13.40 -12.84 10.65
C GLY A 79 12.44 -13.85 11.28
N VAL A 80 11.17 -13.78 10.93
CA VAL A 80 10.17 -14.69 11.51
C VAL A 80 9.96 -15.91 10.63
N SER A 81 10.17 -15.74 9.32
CA SER A 81 10.01 -16.80 8.33
C SER A 81 10.91 -16.56 7.14
N ASP A 82 11.51 -17.63 6.63
CA ASP A 82 12.23 -17.62 5.35
C ASP A 82 11.26 -17.80 4.16
N ASN A 83 10.02 -18.18 4.43
CA ASN A 83 8.98 -18.34 3.41
C ASN A 83 8.03 -17.13 3.43
N VAL A 84 8.35 -16.14 2.61
CA VAL A 84 7.59 -14.88 2.50
C VAL A 84 6.17 -15.04 1.97
N ALA A 85 5.85 -16.16 1.33
CA ALA A 85 4.50 -16.42 0.82
C ALA A 85 3.58 -17.12 1.84
N SER A 86 4.13 -17.56 3.00
CA SER A 86 3.33 -18.29 3.98
C SER A 86 2.28 -17.40 4.64
N PRO A 87 1.13 -17.98 5.04
CA PRO A 87 0.12 -17.27 5.81
C PRO A 87 0.68 -16.73 7.13
N ILE A 88 0.26 -15.54 7.52
CA ILE A 88 0.65 -14.92 8.77
C ILE A 88 -0.04 -15.62 9.95
N THR A 89 0.72 -16.04 10.95
CA THR A 89 0.22 -16.73 12.12
C THR A 89 0.49 -15.96 13.42
N GLN A 90 -0.31 -16.24 14.47
CA GLN A 90 -0.07 -15.68 15.81
C GLN A 90 1.36 -15.97 16.29
N ALA A 91 1.86 -17.19 16.06
CA ALA A 91 3.22 -17.59 16.46
C ALA A 91 4.31 -16.71 15.81
N MET A 92 4.13 -16.30 14.57
CA MET A 92 5.06 -15.39 13.87
C MET A 92 5.06 -14.00 14.51
N VAL A 93 3.88 -13.43 14.75
CA VAL A 93 3.74 -12.11 15.35
C VAL A 93 4.29 -12.12 16.81
N ASP A 94 3.98 -13.16 17.59
CA ASP A 94 4.54 -13.35 18.93
C ASP A 94 6.07 -13.45 18.93
N GLN A 95 6.64 -14.20 17.99
CA GLN A 95 8.08 -14.33 17.86
C GLN A 95 8.74 -13.01 17.47
N CYS A 96 8.13 -12.25 16.55
CA CYS A 96 8.57 -10.92 16.17
C CYS A 96 8.59 -9.99 17.38
N GLY A 97 7.48 -9.90 18.12
CA GLY A 97 7.35 -9.05 19.31
C GLY A 97 8.33 -9.42 20.42
N LYS A 98 8.50 -10.71 20.73
CA LYS A 98 9.48 -11.19 21.73
C LYS A 98 10.92 -10.82 21.35
N LYS A 99 11.29 -10.97 20.08
CA LYS A 99 12.63 -10.59 19.59
C LYS A 99 12.82 -9.06 19.64
N CYS A 100 11.79 -8.29 19.30
CA CYS A 100 11.81 -6.84 19.38
C CYS A 100 12.05 -6.38 20.84
N MET A 101 11.27 -6.90 21.79
CA MET A 101 11.46 -6.62 23.23
C MET A 101 12.87 -6.99 23.70
N ALA A 102 13.36 -8.17 23.33
CA ALA A 102 14.69 -8.61 23.73
C ALA A 102 15.79 -7.68 23.19
N LYS A 103 15.63 -7.20 21.94
CA LYS A 103 16.58 -6.24 21.36
C LYS A 103 16.53 -4.91 22.09
N MET A 104 15.35 -4.31 22.31
CA MET A 104 15.21 -3.06 23.06
C MET A 104 15.81 -3.17 24.45
N MET A 105 15.56 -4.25 25.17
CA MET A 105 16.15 -4.48 26.50
C MET A 105 17.69 -4.58 26.47
N ALA A 106 18.25 -5.17 25.41
CA ALA A 106 19.72 -5.24 25.24
C ALA A 106 20.31 -3.85 24.94
N ASP A 107 19.67 -3.07 24.07
CA ASP A 107 20.09 -1.71 23.71
C ASP A 107 20.00 -0.76 24.94
N ILE A 108 18.93 -0.87 25.73
CA ILE A 108 18.77 -0.11 26.97
C ILE A 108 19.86 -0.47 27.99
N LYS A 109 20.16 -1.76 28.15
CA LYS A 109 21.24 -2.20 29.04
C LYS A 109 22.61 -1.66 28.62
N GLU A 110 22.87 -1.64 27.33
CA GLU A 110 24.11 -1.08 26.78
C GLU A 110 24.20 0.43 26.99
N THR A 111 23.09 1.16 26.75
CA THR A 111 23.05 2.62 26.78
C THR A 111 22.99 3.17 28.22
N TYR A 112 22.20 2.57 29.09
CA TYR A 112 21.90 3.06 30.44
C TYR A 112 22.51 2.21 31.57
N GLY A 113 23.33 1.20 31.25
CA GLY A 113 23.95 0.34 32.26
C GLY A 113 22.97 -0.49 33.10
N GLY A 114 21.71 -0.56 32.69
CA GLY A 114 20.63 -1.23 33.40
C GLY A 114 19.75 -0.31 34.26
N GLU A 115 20.02 0.99 34.27
CA GLU A 115 19.10 1.99 34.88
C GLU A 115 17.82 2.13 34.04
N ILE A 116 16.71 2.48 34.70
CA ILE A 116 15.44 2.74 34.01
C ILE A 116 15.56 4.05 33.25
N PRO A 117 15.28 4.09 31.94
CA PRO A 117 15.29 5.32 31.16
C PRO A 117 14.17 6.26 31.62
N ASN A 118 14.32 7.58 31.37
CA ASN A 118 13.31 8.60 31.72
C ASN A 118 11.94 8.34 31.08
N ALA A 119 11.91 7.67 29.94
CA ALA A 119 10.71 7.19 29.29
C ALA A 119 10.98 5.80 28.69
N PRO A 120 10.00 4.88 28.67
CA PRO A 120 10.18 3.59 28.05
C PRO A 120 10.55 3.71 26.57
N HIS A 121 11.45 2.86 26.09
CA HIS A 121 11.63 2.68 24.66
C HIS A 121 10.37 2.08 24.05
N MET A 122 10.01 2.50 22.85
CA MET A 122 8.74 2.10 22.22
C MET A 122 8.97 1.57 20.82
N TYR A 123 8.29 0.48 20.51
CA TYR A 123 8.15 -0.05 19.19
C TYR A 123 6.67 -0.35 18.92
N LYS A 124 6.04 0.36 18.00
CA LYS A 124 4.65 0.14 17.59
C LYS A 124 4.59 -0.10 16.10
N MET A 125 4.08 -1.27 15.70
CA MET A 125 3.84 -1.62 14.31
C MET A 125 2.36 -1.87 14.09
N GLU A 126 1.79 -1.21 13.09
CA GLU A 126 0.45 -1.47 12.62
C GLU A 126 0.50 -1.78 11.12
N ILE A 127 0.06 -2.97 10.74
CA ILE A 127 -0.15 -3.35 9.34
C ILE A 127 -1.63 -3.61 9.15
N ARG A 128 -2.31 -2.74 8.40
CA ARG A 128 -3.76 -2.81 8.27
C ARG A 128 -4.25 -2.76 6.84
N LYS A 129 -5.42 -3.33 6.63
CA LYS A 129 -6.20 -3.14 5.41
C LYS A 129 -6.85 -1.76 5.45
N GLU A 130 -6.26 -0.81 4.70
CA GLU A 130 -6.68 0.60 4.68
C GLU A 130 -7.92 0.84 3.83
N PHE A 131 -8.04 0.12 2.71
CA PHE A 131 -9.14 0.26 1.76
C PHE A 131 -9.37 -1.05 1.03
N ASP A 132 -10.63 -1.35 0.73
CA ASP A 132 -11.02 -2.56 0.02
C ASP A 132 -12.37 -2.33 -0.69
N ASN A 133 -12.42 -2.63 -1.98
CA ASN A 133 -13.63 -2.65 -2.78
C ASN A 133 -13.57 -3.80 -3.80
N ASP A 134 -14.49 -3.88 -4.73
CA ASP A 134 -14.55 -4.98 -5.71
C ASP A 134 -13.28 -5.10 -6.56
N ASN A 135 -12.59 -4.00 -6.84
CA ASN A 135 -11.45 -3.95 -7.76
C ASN A 135 -10.09 -3.86 -7.07
N LEU A 136 -10.02 -3.26 -5.90
CA LEU A 136 -8.79 -2.83 -5.26
C LEU A 136 -8.71 -3.26 -3.80
N VAL A 137 -7.49 -3.50 -3.36
CA VAL A 137 -7.15 -3.59 -1.95
C VAL A 137 -5.91 -2.76 -1.65
N THR A 138 -5.95 -2.00 -0.55
CA THR A 138 -4.82 -1.22 -0.04
C THR A 138 -4.44 -1.67 1.35
N TYR A 139 -3.15 -1.90 1.54
CA TYR A 139 -2.54 -2.14 2.84
C TYR A 139 -1.59 -1.01 3.19
N THR A 140 -1.52 -0.69 4.46
CA THR A 140 -0.57 0.29 5.02
C THR A 140 0.15 -0.33 6.20
N ALA A 141 1.48 -0.21 6.22
CA ALA A 141 2.33 -0.53 7.36
C ALA A 141 2.85 0.78 7.96
N THR A 142 2.65 0.96 9.26
CA THR A 142 3.18 2.09 10.01
C THR A 142 4.00 1.56 11.18
N ILE A 143 5.22 2.05 11.32
CA ILE A 143 6.13 1.68 12.39
C ILE A 143 6.56 2.96 13.12
N PHE A 144 6.28 3.03 14.40
CA PHE A 144 6.79 4.07 15.29
C PHE A 144 7.84 3.49 16.21
N MET A 145 8.99 4.15 16.33
CA MET A 145 10.09 3.79 17.22
C MET A 145 10.49 4.98 18.06
N TYR A 146 10.76 4.74 19.33
CA TYR A 146 11.36 5.70 20.25
C TYR A 146 12.43 4.97 21.09
N ASP A 147 13.67 5.35 20.88
CA ASP A 147 14.85 4.76 21.52
C ASP A 147 15.52 5.72 22.50
N GLY A 148 14.72 6.61 23.11
CA GLY A 148 15.22 7.73 23.89
C GLY A 148 15.50 8.98 23.04
N GLY A 149 15.75 10.11 23.69
CA GLY A 149 16.04 11.39 23.00
C GLY A 149 14.83 12.31 22.87
N ALA A 150 14.89 13.27 21.93
CA ALA A 150 13.92 14.35 21.83
C ALA A 150 12.57 13.94 21.22
N HIS A 151 12.55 12.96 20.32
CA HIS A 151 11.34 12.48 19.63
C HIS A 151 11.52 11.07 19.09
N GLY A 152 10.41 10.40 18.80
CA GLY A 152 10.41 9.13 18.07
C GLY A 152 10.53 9.32 16.57
N MET A 153 10.60 8.20 15.84
CA MET A 153 10.62 8.14 14.39
C MET A 153 9.44 7.31 13.89
N THR A 154 8.71 7.85 12.91
CA THR A 154 7.65 7.12 12.21
C THR A 154 8.11 6.76 10.80
N GLN A 155 7.91 5.52 10.41
CA GLN A 155 8.03 5.03 9.04
C GLN A 155 6.65 4.57 8.55
N SER A 156 6.34 4.80 7.29
CA SER A 156 5.09 4.33 6.70
C SER A 156 5.33 3.85 5.28
N ALA A 157 4.77 2.70 4.95
CA ALA A 157 4.72 2.17 3.61
C ALA A 157 3.28 1.82 3.27
N SER A 158 2.87 2.04 2.03
CA SER A 158 1.52 1.69 1.58
C SER A 158 1.59 1.03 0.21
N VAL A 159 0.64 0.16 -0.07
CA VAL A 159 0.54 -0.54 -1.35
C VAL A 159 -0.92 -0.71 -1.73
N THR A 160 -1.24 -0.45 -2.99
CA THR A 160 -2.55 -0.77 -3.57
C THR A 160 -2.37 -1.79 -4.68
N TYR A 161 -3.18 -2.83 -4.67
CA TYR A 161 -3.23 -3.83 -5.73
C TYR A 161 -4.58 -3.81 -6.44
N SER A 162 -4.57 -3.98 -7.77
CA SER A 162 -5.72 -4.46 -8.50
C SER A 162 -5.95 -5.93 -8.14
N LYS A 163 -7.17 -6.30 -7.78
CA LYS A 163 -7.52 -7.69 -7.43
C LYS A 163 -7.55 -8.59 -8.66
N GLU A 164 -7.95 -8.06 -9.82
CA GLU A 164 -8.02 -8.83 -11.07
C GLU A 164 -6.64 -9.10 -11.65
N LEU A 165 -5.81 -8.08 -11.79
CA LEU A 165 -4.48 -8.20 -12.38
C LEU A 165 -3.40 -8.63 -11.39
N VAL A 166 -3.70 -8.61 -10.09
CA VAL A 166 -2.71 -8.75 -9.00
C VAL A 166 -1.53 -7.79 -9.19
N MET A 167 -1.83 -6.62 -9.75
CA MET A 167 -0.84 -5.62 -10.11
C MET A 167 -0.77 -4.51 -9.07
N ARG A 168 0.43 -4.23 -8.59
CA ARG A 168 0.70 -3.11 -7.68
C ARG A 168 0.58 -1.78 -8.42
N LEU A 169 -0.10 -0.82 -7.82
CA LEU A 169 -0.12 0.56 -8.29
C LEU A 169 1.24 1.21 -8.01
N SER A 170 1.94 1.64 -9.06
CA SER A 170 3.21 2.37 -8.94
C SER A 170 3.30 3.49 -9.99
N TYR A 171 4.23 4.43 -9.80
CA TYR A 171 4.44 5.51 -10.78
C TYR A 171 4.81 4.98 -12.15
N ASP A 172 5.60 3.90 -12.22
CA ASP A 172 6.14 3.37 -13.47
C ASP A 172 5.12 2.60 -14.30
N ASN A 173 4.21 1.87 -13.64
CA ASN A 173 3.31 0.96 -14.35
C ASN A 173 1.92 1.55 -14.63
N ALA A 174 1.42 2.44 -13.78
CA ALA A 174 0.02 2.86 -13.85
C ALA A 174 -0.19 4.25 -14.50
N PHE A 175 0.78 5.15 -14.42
CA PHE A 175 0.59 6.52 -14.88
C PHE A 175 1.12 6.76 -16.30
N SER A 176 0.39 7.56 -17.08
CA SER A 176 0.90 8.06 -18.35
C SER A 176 1.91 9.22 -18.12
N PRO A 177 2.78 9.56 -19.08
CA PRO A 177 3.67 10.72 -18.96
C PRO A 177 2.92 12.03 -18.69
N GLU A 178 1.78 12.24 -19.35
CA GLU A 178 0.88 13.38 -19.13
C GLU A 178 0.24 13.30 -17.74
N GLY A 179 -0.13 12.08 -17.29
CA GLY A 179 -0.65 11.81 -15.96
C GLY A 179 0.36 12.13 -14.86
N LEU A 180 1.63 11.77 -15.02
CA LEU A 180 2.69 12.12 -14.08
C LEU A 180 2.89 13.64 -13.98
N LYS A 181 2.82 14.35 -15.11
CA LYS A 181 2.89 15.81 -15.12
C LYS A 181 1.71 16.44 -14.36
N ALA A 182 0.49 15.95 -14.61
CA ALA A 182 -0.70 16.40 -13.93
C ALA A 182 -0.67 16.04 -12.42
N LEU A 183 -0.07 14.88 -12.08
CA LEU A 183 0.15 14.45 -10.71
C LEU A 183 1.06 15.42 -9.95
N LYS A 184 2.22 15.81 -10.54
CA LYS A 184 3.13 16.81 -9.95
C LYS A 184 2.43 18.17 -9.75
N GLN A 185 1.58 18.59 -10.69
CA GLN A 185 0.79 19.80 -10.52
C GLN A 185 -0.20 19.69 -9.34
N ALA A 186 -0.93 18.57 -9.23
CA ALA A 186 -1.84 18.34 -8.13
C ALA A 186 -1.09 18.26 -6.79
N LEU A 187 0.10 17.67 -6.79
CA LEU A 187 0.99 17.59 -5.63
C LEU A 187 1.39 18.98 -5.15
N ARG A 188 1.82 19.87 -6.04
CA ARG A 188 2.16 21.26 -5.70
C ARG A 188 0.99 22.00 -5.03
N GLU A 189 -0.20 21.93 -5.63
CA GLU A 189 -1.39 22.58 -5.06
C GLU A 189 -1.83 21.93 -3.74
N GLY A 190 -1.66 20.62 -3.61
CA GLY A 190 -1.93 19.89 -2.38
C GLY A 190 -0.96 20.22 -1.25
N LEU A 191 0.33 20.36 -1.57
CA LEU A 191 1.35 20.75 -0.59
C LEU A 191 1.15 22.20 -0.10
N LYS A 192 0.73 23.13 -0.97
CA LYS A 192 0.35 24.47 -0.52
C LYS A 192 -0.75 24.42 0.54
N LYS A 193 -1.76 23.57 0.34
CA LYS A 193 -2.82 23.37 1.35
C LYS A 193 -2.30 22.71 2.62
N TYR A 194 -1.42 21.73 2.49
CA TYR A 194 -0.84 21.03 3.63
C TYR A 194 -0.06 21.98 4.54
N PHE A 195 0.74 22.87 3.94
CA PHE A 195 1.57 23.86 4.66
C PHE A 195 0.85 25.18 4.95
N GLU A 196 -0.44 25.30 4.55
CA GLU A 196 -1.25 26.51 4.73
C GLU A 196 -0.61 27.77 4.08
N VAL A 197 0.05 27.58 2.92
CA VAL A 197 0.66 28.66 2.14
C VAL A 197 -0.10 28.89 0.83
N THR A 198 0.06 30.08 0.23
CA THR A 198 -0.71 30.47 -0.96
C THR A 198 0.14 30.62 -2.21
N THR A 199 1.42 30.94 -2.05
CA THR A 199 2.34 31.18 -3.16
C THR A 199 3.35 30.06 -3.33
N ASP A 200 3.90 29.93 -4.53
CA ASP A 200 4.98 28.98 -4.80
C ASP A 200 6.26 29.33 -4.04
N GLN A 201 6.52 30.63 -3.82
CA GLN A 201 7.69 31.07 -3.05
C GLN A 201 7.60 30.68 -1.57
N GLU A 202 6.41 30.80 -0.97
CA GLU A 202 6.16 30.34 0.41
C GLU A 202 6.30 28.82 0.49
N LEU A 203 5.79 28.07 -0.51
CA LEU A 203 5.92 26.61 -0.55
C LEU A 203 7.40 26.20 -0.56
N ILE A 204 8.24 26.78 -1.43
CA ILE A 204 9.68 26.48 -1.47
C ILE A 204 10.32 26.71 -0.09
N GLY A 205 9.93 27.77 0.61
CA GLY A 205 10.43 28.07 1.96
C GLY A 205 10.10 27.01 3.02
N MET A 206 9.10 26.13 2.76
CA MET A 206 8.71 25.02 3.65
C MET A 206 9.41 23.70 3.29
N LEU A 207 10.04 23.63 2.11
CA LEU A 207 10.59 22.38 1.58
C LEU A 207 12.12 22.37 1.68
N ASN A 208 12.69 21.18 1.83
CA ASN A 208 14.13 20.95 1.86
C ASN A 208 14.63 20.56 0.46
N GLY A 209 15.65 21.29 -0.03
CA GLY A 209 16.33 20.92 -1.28
C GLY A 209 15.48 21.05 -2.55
N VAL A 210 14.43 21.86 -2.52
CA VAL A 210 13.56 22.16 -3.65
C VAL A 210 13.68 23.62 -4.01
N ASP A 211 14.22 23.91 -5.19
CA ASP A 211 14.41 25.28 -5.69
C ASP A 211 13.34 25.67 -6.72
N ASP A 212 12.72 24.68 -7.37
CA ASP A 212 11.69 24.88 -8.39
C ASP A 212 10.37 24.18 -7.98
N PRO A 213 9.28 24.91 -7.72
CA PRO A 213 7.99 24.35 -7.34
C PRO A 213 7.33 23.55 -8.47
N TYR A 214 7.81 23.69 -9.71
CA TYR A 214 7.30 22.94 -10.88
C TYR A 214 8.04 21.62 -11.09
N ASP A 215 9.20 21.43 -10.46
CA ASP A 215 9.96 20.18 -10.49
C ASP A 215 10.01 19.48 -9.13
N LEU A 216 8.88 19.40 -8.46
CA LEU A 216 8.76 18.65 -7.20
C LEU A 216 9.10 17.17 -7.45
N PRO A 217 9.97 16.57 -6.62
CA PRO A 217 10.14 15.13 -6.63
C PRO A 217 8.82 14.46 -6.24
N LEU A 218 8.50 13.32 -6.83
CA LEU A 218 7.42 12.48 -6.32
C LEU A 218 7.88 11.80 -5.01
N PRO A 219 6.96 11.47 -4.08
CA PRO A 219 7.31 10.66 -2.92
C PRO A 219 8.03 9.37 -3.33
N SER A 220 9.01 8.94 -2.55
CA SER A 220 9.76 7.70 -2.78
C SER A 220 8.88 6.46 -2.63
N GLY A 221 7.86 6.54 -1.77
CA GLY A 221 6.83 5.51 -1.67
C GLY A 221 5.82 5.60 -2.82
N ASP A 222 5.33 4.44 -3.27
CA ASP A 222 4.28 4.39 -4.29
C ASP A 222 3.00 5.11 -3.84
N PRO A 223 2.24 5.67 -4.78
CA PRO A 223 0.92 6.20 -4.49
C PRO A 223 -0.03 5.07 -4.08
N PHE A 224 -0.99 5.37 -3.22
CA PHE A 224 -1.94 4.38 -2.75
C PHE A 224 -3.36 4.94 -2.71
N ILE A 225 -4.34 4.06 -2.73
CA ILE A 225 -5.76 4.43 -2.81
C ILE A 225 -6.43 4.23 -1.46
N THR A 226 -7.26 5.20 -1.08
CA THR A 226 -8.09 5.20 0.13
C THR A 226 -9.55 5.49 -0.22
N GLN A 227 -10.42 5.49 0.78
CA GLN A 227 -11.81 5.93 0.61
C GLN A 227 -11.93 7.34 0.01
N GLN A 228 -10.97 8.23 0.26
CA GLN A 228 -10.98 9.62 -0.22
C GLN A 228 -10.40 9.80 -1.62
N GLY A 229 -9.63 8.82 -2.11
CA GLY A 229 -8.98 8.86 -3.41
C GLY A 229 -7.53 8.41 -3.39
N LEU A 230 -6.75 8.88 -4.37
CA LEU A 230 -5.33 8.59 -4.53
C LEU A 230 -4.51 9.46 -3.58
N VAL A 231 -3.67 8.83 -2.79
CA VAL A 231 -2.81 9.48 -1.78
C VAL A 231 -1.35 9.43 -2.21
N LEU A 232 -0.70 10.58 -2.10
CA LEU A 232 0.74 10.76 -2.23
C LEU A 232 1.26 11.20 -0.87
N ARG A 233 2.22 10.48 -0.29
CA ARG A 233 2.73 10.75 1.05
C ARG A 233 4.25 10.72 1.06
N TYR A 234 4.85 11.79 1.56
CA TYR A 234 6.28 11.82 1.83
C TYR A 234 6.59 11.22 3.20
N ALA A 235 7.71 10.54 3.28
CA ALA A 235 8.26 10.11 4.57
C ALA A 235 8.75 11.31 5.40
N PRO A 236 8.91 11.16 6.73
CA PRO A 236 9.53 12.18 7.55
C PRO A 236 10.94 12.52 7.01
N TYR A 237 11.28 13.79 6.97
CA TYR A 237 12.53 14.36 6.41
C TYR A 237 12.69 14.23 4.88
N GLU A 238 11.80 13.57 4.15
CA GLU A 238 11.97 13.35 2.71
C GLU A 238 11.92 14.66 1.92
N ILE A 239 10.97 15.53 2.23
CA ILE A 239 10.80 16.81 1.52
C ILE A 239 10.72 18.02 2.46
N ALA A 240 10.56 17.81 3.76
CA ALA A 240 10.40 18.88 4.75
C ALA A 240 11.01 18.46 6.10
N PRO A 241 11.24 19.39 7.06
CA PRO A 241 11.72 19.07 8.40
C PRO A 241 10.78 18.07 9.12
N TYR A 242 11.31 17.33 10.10
CA TYR A 242 10.54 16.38 10.90
C TYR A 242 9.26 16.97 11.52
N SER A 243 9.33 18.23 11.94
CA SER A 243 8.18 18.97 12.51
C SER A 243 7.00 19.11 11.53
N ALA A 244 7.24 18.98 10.24
CA ALA A 244 6.19 18.94 9.22
C ALA A 244 5.45 17.58 9.16
N GLY A 245 5.94 16.55 9.84
CA GLY A 245 5.38 15.22 9.82
C GLY A 245 5.58 14.51 8.47
N MET A 246 4.52 13.94 7.94
CA MET A 246 4.49 13.26 6.64
C MET A 246 3.59 14.05 5.67
N PRO A 247 4.13 14.99 4.88
CA PRO A 247 3.34 15.77 3.94
C PRO A 247 2.54 14.86 3.00
N THR A 248 1.23 15.04 3.00
CA THR A 248 0.29 14.14 2.33
C THR A 248 -0.67 14.92 1.45
N VAL A 249 -0.85 14.46 0.21
CA VAL A 249 -1.78 15.04 -0.76
C VAL A 249 -2.75 13.98 -1.22
N THR A 250 -4.05 14.27 -1.17
CA THR A 250 -5.11 13.38 -1.67
C THR A 250 -5.73 13.94 -2.93
N ILE A 251 -5.76 13.13 -3.97
CA ILE A 251 -6.38 13.43 -5.25
C ILE A 251 -7.73 12.72 -5.29
N PRO A 252 -8.84 13.45 -5.46
CA PRO A 252 -10.18 12.85 -5.40
C PRO A 252 -10.41 11.85 -6.54
N TRP A 253 -11.25 10.86 -6.30
CA TRP A 253 -11.61 9.79 -7.24
C TRP A 253 -11.94 10.28 -8.64
N THR A 254 -12.66 11.39 -8.75
CA THR A 254 -13.08 11.98 -10.04
C THR A 254 -11.93 12.37 -10.96
N LYS A 255 -10.71 12.51 -10.43
CA LYS A 255 -9.52 12.90 -11.20
C LYS A 255 -8.57 11.74 -11.47
N ILE A 256 -8.67 10.62 -10.76
CA ILE A 256 -7.67 9.55 -10.82
C ILE A 256 -7.60 8.95 -12.22
N ARG A 257 -8.77 8.60 -12.81
CA ARG A 257 -8.81 7.93 -14.12
C ARG A 257 -8.03 8.67 -15.21
N SER A 258 -8.08 10.00 -15.23
CA SER A 258 -7.36 10.80 -16.22
C SER A 258 -5.84 10.83 -16.05
N LEU A 259 -5.32 10.36 -14.92
CA LEU A 259 -3.89 10.27 -14.64
C LEU A 259 -3.30 8.94 -15.09
N LEU A 260 -4.13 7.90 -15.16
CA LEU A 260 -3.70 6.54 -15.44
C LEU A 260 -3.53 6.28 -16.94
N ARG A 261 -2.72 5.29 -17.26
CA ARG A 261 -2.67 4.72 -18.61
C ARG A 261 -4.01 4.06 -18.92
N PRO A 262 -4.57 4.24 -20.13
CA PRO A 262 -5.88 3.68 -20.46
C PRO A 262 -5.99 2.16 -20.23
N ILE A 263 -4.90 1.43 -20.46
CA ILE A 263 -4.85 -0.04 -20.32
C ILE A 263 -5.07 -0.56 -18.90
N VAL A 264 -4.82 0.28 -17.89
CA VAL A 264 -4.98 -0.10 -16.48
C VAL A 264 -6.03 0.75 -15.75
N ALA A 265 -6.61 1.73 -16.44
CA ALA A 265 -7.52 2.67 -15.81
C ALA A 265 -8.78 2.01 -15.26
N ASP A 266 -9.30 0.98 -15.95
CA ASP A 266 -10.51 0.26 -15.55
C ASP A 266 -10.26 -0.62 -14.32
N ASP A 267 -9.05 -1.15 -14.16
CA ASP A 267 -8.67 -1.98 -13.03
C ASP A 267 -8.58 -1.20 -11.72
N PHE A 268 -8.15 0.07 -11.79
CA PHE A 268 -8.00 0.93 -10.61
C PHE A 268 -9.19 1.88 -10.40
N VAL A 269 -9.89 2.28 -11.45
CA VAL A 269 -11.04 3.19 -11.39
C VAL A 269 -12.08 2.74 -12.40
N PRO A 270 -12.91 1.75 -12.09
CA PRO A 270 -13.94 1.26 -13.01
C PRO A 270 -14.92 2.37 -13.42
N GLU A 271 -15.48 2.27 -14.61
CA GLU A 271 -16.57 3.12 -15.04
C GLU A 271 -17.81 2.82 -14.19
N LYS A 272 -18.50 3.88 -13.75
CA LYS A 272 -19.73 3.77 -12.94
C LYS A 272 -20.90 3.33 -13.80
#